data_678b121e6600f550a2a861cc9df41574
#
_entry.id   678b121e6600f550a2a861cc9df41574
#
_cell.length_a   1.000
_cell.length_b   1.000
_cell.length_c   1.000
_cell.angle_alpha   90.00
_cell.angle_beta   90.00
_cell.angle_gamma   90.00
#
_symmetry.space_group_name_H-M   'P 1'
#
loop_
_entity.id
_entity.type
_entity.pdbx_description
1 polymer ?
#
loop_
_entity_poly.entity_id
_entity_poly.type
_entity_poly.pdbx_seq_one_letter_code
_entity_poly.pdbx_strand_id
1 'polypeptide(L)'
;MPLSLACSGLGHACSFLGDHATAAKSVEKGIKIQIDAGIEWWLPLHYVFLSAVCFNSGDLEKARRHTEKALQLSQSNSERWSEGQSFIWLGRILGRSYPSKRDEAEEDILRGIKILEELNSKPFSTLGCLFLGECYLETGEKEKAMENLKGAEVMFQQMGMEYWRDRTRKLMEMI
;
A
#
# COMPACT_ATOMS: atom_id res chain seq x y z
N MET A 1 -14.42 16.55 5.56
CA MET A 1 -13.35 15.96 4.70
C MET A 1 -11.93 16.16 5.24
N PRO A 2 -11.39 17.34 5.53
CA PRO A 2 -10.00 17.46 6.00
C PRO A 2 -9.69 16.66 7.28
N LEU A 3 -10.63 16.60 8.23
CA LEU A 3 -10.43 15.93 9.51
C LEU A 3 -10.37 14.40 9.36
N SER A 4 -11.24 13.81 8.54
CA SER A 4 -11.22 12.36 8.29
C SER A 4 -9.90 11.90 7.67
N LEU A 5 -9.44 12.63 6.65
CA LEU A 5 -8.18 12.34 5.96
C LEU A 5 -6.97 12.57 6.89
N ALA A 6 -6.99 13.62 7.70
CA ALA A 6 -5.94 13.88 8.69
C ALA A 6 -5.84 12.76 9.74
N CYS A 7 -6.99 12.27 10.24
CA CYS A 7 -7.01 11.13 11.17
C CYS A 7 -6.42 9.87 10.53
N SER A 8 -6.82 9.55 9.30
CA SER A 8 -6.33 8.34 8.63
C SER A 8 -4.87 8.45 8.21
N GLY A 9 -4.42 9.63 7.75
CA GLY A 9 -3.02 9.89 7.45
C GLY A 9 -2.13 9.79 8.70
N LEU A 10 -2.59 10.34 9.82
CA LEU A 10 -1.89 10.20 11.11
C LEU A 10 -1.79 8.72 11.51
N GLY A 11 -2.88 7.97 11.43
CA GLY A 11 -2.88 6.55 11.75
C GLY A 11 -1.93 5.77 10.85
N HIS A 12 -1.94 6.04 9.53
CA HIS A 12 -1.00 5.42 8.61
C HIS A 12 0.46 5.72 8.97
N ALA A 13 0.78 6.98 9.32
CA ALA A 13 2.12 7.36 9.77
C ALA A 13 2.52 6.66 11.08
N CYS A 14 1.62 6.60 12.08
CA CYS A 14 1.86 5.90 13.34
C CYS A 14 2.17 4.41 13.14
N SER A 15 1.56 3.78 12.12
CA SER A 15 1.82 2.36 11.84
C SER A 15 3.26 2.07 11.43
N PHE A 16 3.93 3.01 10.75
CA PHE A 16 5.36 2.88 10.41
C PHE A 16 6.28 3.09 11.62
N LEU A 17 5.80 3.75 12.67
CA LEU A 17 6.51 3.94 13.93
C LEU A 17 6.27 2.79 14.92
N GLY A 18 5.47 1.78 14.55
CA GLY A 18 5.16 0.62 15.37
C GLY A 18 4.02 0.81 16.39
N ASP A 19 3.41 2.00 16.48
CA ASP A 19 2.24 2.23 17.33
C ASP A 19 0.94 1.82 16.60
N HIS A 20 0.78 0.51 16.45
CA HIS A 20 -0.35 -0.07 15.70
C HIS A 20 -1.71 0.18 16.38
N ALA A 21 -1.74 0.30 17.72
CA ALA A 21 -2.99 0.54 18.45
C ALA A 21 -3.53 1.95 18.21
N THR A 22 -2.68 2.97 18.29
CA THR A 22 -3.05 4.36 17.96
C THR A 22 -3.34 4.49 16.46
N ALA A 23 -2.57 3.79 15.62
CA ALA A 23 -2.77 3.77 14.17
C ALA A 23 -4.17 3.30 13.79
N ALA A 24 -4.60 2.13 14.28
CA ALA A 24 -5.92 1.57 13.99
C ALA A 24 -7.04 2.51 14.44
N LYS A 25 -7.02 2.96 15.70
CA LYS A 25 -8.03 3.89 16.25
C LYS A 25 -8.14 5.18 15.42
N SER A 26 -7.02 5.73 14.98
CA SER A 26 -7.00 6.97 14.20
C SER A 26 -7.62 6.77 12.83
N VAL A 27 -7.31 5.68 12.13
CA VAL A 27 -7.91 5.38 10.81
C VAL A 27 -9.39 5.07 10.95
N GLU A 28 -9.80 4.24 11.93
CA GLU A 28 -11.21 3.94 12.20
C GLU A 28 -12.02 5.20 12.52
N LYS A 29 -11.43 6.16 13.26
CA LYS A 29 -12.03 7.46 13.48
C LYS A 29 -12.24 8.23 12.18
N GLY A 30 -11.26 8.21 11.28
CA GLY A 30 -11.37 8.82 9.96
C GLY A 30 -12.51 8.21 9.14
N ILE A 31 -12.60 6.87 9.11
CA ILE A 31 -13.68 6.13 8.45
C ILE A 31 -15.05 6.53 9.03
N LYS A 32 -15.17 6.53 10.37
CA LYS A 32 -16.42 6.88 11.03
C LYS A 32 -16.88 8.29 10.68
N ILE A 33 -15.99 9.28 10.71
CA ILE A 33 -16.31 10.67 10.34
C ILE A 33 -16.83 10.73 8.91
N GLN A 34 -16.24 9.97 7.99
CA GLN A 34 -16.62 9.92 6.57
C GLN A 34 -18.02 9.33 6.39
N ILE A 35 -18.28 8.19 7.05
CA ILE A 35 -19.58 7.50 7.01
C ILE A 35 -20.68 8.35 7.66
N ASP A 36 -20.44 8.93 8.85
CA ASP A 36 -21.41 9.75 9.57
C ASP A 36 -21.79 11.02 8.77
N ALA A 37 -20.87 11.50 7.93
CA ALA A 37 -21.12 12.62 7.01
C ALA A 37 -21.82 12.22 5.69
N GLY A 38 -22.06 10.93 5.45
CA GLY A 38 -22.64 10.43 4.20
C GLY A 38 -21.75 10.65 2.97
N ILE A 39 -20.42 10.75 3.18
CA ILE A 39 -19.47 11.03 2.11
C ILE A 39 -18.78 9.72 1.72
N GLU A 40 -19.06 9.22 0.54
CA GLU A 40 -18.45 7.99 0.01
C GLU A 40 -17.10 8.23 -0.67
N TRP A 41 -16.90 9.44 -1.19
CA TRP A 41 -15.67 9.85 -1.87
C TRP A 41 -14.47 9.78 -0.91
N TRP A 42 -13.37 9.13 -1.34
CA TRP A 42 -12.17 8.85 -0.56
C TRP A 42 -12.34 7.78 0.55
N LEU A 43 -13.52 7.21 0.72
CA LEU A 43 -13.72 6.12 1.67
C LEU A 43 -12.83 4.89 1.34
N PRO A 44 -12.63 4.53 0.05
CA PRO A 44 -11.66 3.48 -0.31
C PRO A 44 -10.26 3.73 0.23
N LEU A 45 -9.76 4.97 0.16
CA LEU A 45 -8.43 5.32 0.67
C LEU A 45 -8.28 5.07 2.17
N HIS A 46 -9.31 5.38 2.95
CA HIS A 46 -9.30 5.10 4.38
C HIS A 46 -9.16 3.61 4.66
N TYR A 47 -9.84 2.76 3.87
CA TYR A 47 -9.70 1.32 3.98
C TYR A 47 -8.32 0.81 3.53
N VAL A 48 -7.69 1.44 2.53
CA VAL A 48 -6.29 1.17 2.17
C VAL A 48 -5.36 1.46 3.34
N PHE A 49 -5.54 2.60 4.04
CA PHE A 49 -4.74 2.92 5.22
C PHE A 49 -4.97 1.93 6.37
N LEU A 50 -6.22 1.51 6.60
CA LEU A 50 -6.51 0.51 7.62
C LEU A 50 -5.89 -0.86 7.28
N SER A 51 -5.91 -1.24 6.00
CA SER A 51 -5.21 -2.41 5.51
C SER A 51 -3.71 -2.34 5.78
N ALA A 52 -3.07 -1.21 5.48
CA ALA A 52 -1.65 -0.99 5.75
C ALA A 52 -1.32 -1.12 7.24
N VAL A 53 -2.15 -0.57 8.12
CA VAL A 53 -2.02 -0.72 9.58
C VAL A 53 -2.09 -2.18 10.00
N CYS A 54 -3.09 -2.93 9.50
CA CYS A 54 -3.25 -4.35 9.79
C CYS A 54 -2.06 -5.18 9.26
N PHE A 55 -1.59 -4.88 8.05
CA PHE A 55 -0.41 -5.53 7.48
C PHE A 55 0.84 -5.31 8.34
N ASN A 56 1.10 -4.08 8.76
CA ASN A 56 2.26 -3.73 9.58
C ASN A 56 2.18 -4.34 10.99
N SER A 57 0.97 -4.58 11.52
CA SER A 57 0.76 -5.30 12.80
C SER A 57 0.80 -6.82 12.67
N GLY A 58 0.92 -7.37 11.44
CA GLY A 58 0.96 -8.80 11.18
C GLY A 58 -0.40 -9.46 11.02
N ASP A 59 -1.52 -8.73 11.13
CA ASP A 59 -2.87 -9.27 10.92
C ASP A 59 -3.23 -9.26 9.42
N LEU A 60 -2.61 -10.19 8.69
CA LEU A 60 -2.73 -10.26 7.23
C LEU A 60 -4.16 -10.56 6.76
N GLU A 61 -4.94 -11.29 7.57
CA GLU A 61 -6.33 -11.60 7.23
C GLU A 61 -7.24 -10.37 7.30
N LYS A 62 -7.08 -9.52 8.33
CA LYS A 62 -7.78 -8.23 8.37
C LYS A 62 -7.27 -7.28 7.29
N ALA A 63 -5.97 -7.25 7.04
CA ALA A 63 -5.40 -6.45 5.97
C ALA A 63 -6.07 -6.80 4.63
N ARG A 64 -6.18 -8.08 4.29
CA ARG A 64 -6.84 -8.57 3.09
C ARG A 64 -8.29 -8.11 2.98
N ARG A 65 -9.10 -8.32 4.04
CA ARG A 65 -10.52 -7.91 4.05
C ARG A 65 -10.69 -6.41 3.83
N HIS A 66 -9.84 -5.59 4.44
CA HIS A 66 -9.90 -4.14 4.27
C HIS A 66 -9.48 -3.73 2.85
N THR A 67 -8.47 -4.40 2.27
CA THR A 67 -8.07 -4.13 0.88
C THR A 67 -9.16 -4.54 -0.12
N GLU A 68 -9.77 -5.71 0.05
CA GLU A 68 -10.90 -6.15 -0.77
C GLU A 68 -12.08 -5.16 -0.70
N LYS A 69 -12.36 -4.65 0.51
CA LYS A 69 -13.38 -3.60 0.69
C LYS A 69 -13.00 -2.30 0.01
N ALA A 70 -11.73 -1.89 0.10
CA ALA A 70 -11.23 -0.71 -0.60
C ALA A 70 -11.35 -0.86 -2.11
N LEU A 71 -10.98 -2.02 -2.65
CA LEU A 71 -11.05 -2.33 -4.08
C LEU A 71 -12.51 -2.29 -4.57
N GLN A 72 -13.43 -2.95 -3.85
CA GLN A 72 -14.86 -2.94 -4.18
C GLN A 72 -15.41 -1.51 -4.24
N LEU A 73 -15.13 -0.69 -3.22
CA LEU A 73 -15.61 0.69 -3.16
C LEU A 73 -14.98 1.56 -4.24
N SER A 74 -13.67 1.44 -4.49
CA SER A 74 -12.98 2.23 -5.50
C SER A 74 -13.52 1.95 -6.91
N GLN A 75 -13.84 0.71 -7.22
CA GLN A 75 -14.46 0.33 -8.49
C GLN A 75 -15.91 0.85 -8.61
N SER A 76 -16.70 0.73 -7.53
CA SER A 76 -18.08 1.24 -7.51
C SER A 76 -18.12 2.76 -7.68
N ASN A 77 -17.17 3.48 -7.08
CA ASN A 77 -17.09 4.95 -7.10
C ASN A 77 -16.28 5.49 -8.29
N SER A 78 -15.71 4.61 -9.13
CA SER A 78 -14.78 4.98 -10.21
C SER A 78 -13.56 5.78 -9.71
N GLU A 79 -13.08 5.48 -8.51
CA GLU A 79 -11.91 6.10 -7.89
C GLU A 79 -10.62 5.41 -8.33
N ARG A 80 -10.19 5.66 -9.56
CA ARG A 80 -9.01 5.01 -10.18
C ARG A 80 -7.75 5.03 -9.33
N TRP A 81 -7.50 6.13 -8.60
CA TRP A 81 -6.33 6.24 -7.76
C TRP A 81 -6.37 5.25 -6.57
N SER A 82 -7.51 5.19 -5.88
CA SER A 82 -7.72 4.23 -4.77
C SER A 82 -7.75 2.79 -5.27
N GLU A 83 -8.23 2.56 -6.50
CA GLU A 83 -8.20 1.24 -7.14
C GLU A 83 -6.76 0.76 -7.34
N GLY A 84 -5.88 1.60 -7.90
CA GLY A 84 -4.47 1.28 -8.08
C GLY A 84 -3.76 0.95 -6.76
N GLN A 85 -4.01 1.75 -5.72
CA GLN A 85 -3.49 1.47 -4.37
C GLN A 85 -4.00 0.13 -3.83
N SER A 86 -5.28 -0.17 -4.01
CA SER A 86 -5.89 -1.41 -3.54
C SER A 86 -5.27 -2.64 -4.20
N PHE A 87 -5.00 -2.60 -5.51
CA PHE A 87 -4.31 -3.69 -6.19
C PHE A 87 -2.90 -3.90 -5.67
N ILE A 88 -2.11 -2.85 -5.47
CA ILE A 88 -0.76 -2.97 -4.90
C ILE A 88 -0.80 -3.63 -3.51
N TRP A 89 -1.70 -3.19 -2.65
CA TRP A 89 -1.81 -3.76 -1.31
C TRP A 89 -2.34 -5.20 -1.34
N LEU A 90 -3.28 -5.52 -2.23
CA LEU A 90 -3.80 -6.87 -2.37
C LEU A 90 -2.68 -7.84 -2.78
N GLY A 91 -1.94 -7.52 -3.83
CA GLY A 91 -0.82 -8.35 -4.26
C GLY A 91 0.26 -8.50 -3.19
N ARG A 92 0.63 -7.40 -2.49
CA ARG A 92 1.58 -7.46 -1.37
C ARG A 92 1.14 -8.40 -0.25
N ILE A 93 -0.16 -8.37 0.11
CA ILE A 93 -0.74 -9.24 1.14
C ILE A 93 -0.78 -10.69 0.66
N LEU A 94 -1.20 -10.93 -0.58
CA LEU A 94 -1.26 -12.27 -1.17
C LEU A 94 0.13 -12.92 -1.23
N GLY A 95 1.12 -12.21 -1.72
CA GLY A 95 2.49 -12.71 -1.80
C GLY A 95 3.03 -13.18 -0.46
N ARG A 96 2.77 -12.39 0.60
CA ARG A 96 3.20 -12.71 1.95
C ARG A 96 2.38 -13.81 2.63
N SER A 97 1.06 -13.89 2.35
CA SER A 97 0.16 -14.84 3.03
C SER A 97 0.16 -16.21 2.36
N TYR A 98 0.32 -16.26 1.05
CA TYR A 98 0.10 -17.46 0.25
C TYR A 98 1.20 -17.66 -0.79
N PRO A 99 2.30 -18.36 -0.45
CA PRO A 99 3.40 -18.59 -1.40
C PRO A 99 2.99 -19.25 -2.73
N SER A 100 1.88 -19.98 -2.74
CA SER A 100 1.31 -20.60 -3.95
C SER A 100 0.59 -19.61 -4.88
N LYS A 101 0.35 -18.38 -4.43
CA LYS A 101 -0.36 -17.32 -5.18
C LYS A 101 0.57 -16.21 -5.67
N ARG A 102 1.83 -16.53 -5.92
CA ARG A 102 2.85 -15.55 -6.31
C ARG A 102 2.52 -14.84 -7.62
N ASP A 103 2.11 -15.59 -8.62
CA ASP A 103 1.80 -15.04 -9.94
C ASP A 103 0.60 -14.07 -9.84
N GLU A 104 -0.43 -14.43 -9.05
CA GLU A 104 -1.57 -13.57 -8.77
C GLU A 104 -1.14 -12.29 -8.01
N ALA A 105 -0.23 -12.43 -7.05
CA ALA A 105 0.32 -11.30 -6.28
C ALA A 105 1.13 -10.34 -7.17
N GLU A 106 1.99 -10.87 -8.03
CA GLU A 106 2.76 -10.09 -9.02
C GLU A 106 1.82 -9.35 -9.98
N GLU A 107 0.82 -10.05 -10.55
CA GLU A 107 -0.15 -9.47 -11.47
C GLU A 107 -0.93 -8.31 -10.82
N ASP A 108 -1.40 -8.48 -9.59
CA ASP A 108 -2.10 -7.43 -8.86
C ASP A 108 -1.21 -6.21 -8.63
N ILE A 109 0.04 -6.39 -8.17
CA ILE A 109 0.96 -5.25 -7.95
C ILE A 109 1.23 -4.52 -9.28
N LEU A 110 1.53 -5.24 -10.35
CA LEU A 110 1.80 -4.66 -11.66
C LEU A 110 0.58 -3.90 -12.21
N ARG A 111 -0.62 -4.44 -12.01
CA ARG A 111 -1.87 -3.75 -12.37
C ARG A 111 -2.03 -2.45 -11.63
N GLY A 112 -1.78 -2.46 -10.33
CA GLY A 112 -1.84 -1.25 -9.50
C GLY A 112 -0.80 -0.20 -9.91
N ILE A 113 0.45 -0.62 -10.17
CA ILE A 113 1.51 0.26 -10.68
C ILE A 113 1.07 0.93 -11.97
N LYS A 114 0.60 0.15 -12.96
CA LYS A 114 0.12 0.66 -14.25
C LYS A 114 -0.97 1.72 -14.09
N ILE A 115 -1.98 1.46 -13.26
CA ILE A 115 -3.05 2.42 -12.98
C ILE A 115 -2.48 3.74 -12.43
N LEU A 116 -1.55 3.66 -11.50
CA LEU A 116 -0.96 4.85 -10.86
C LEU A 116 -0.02 5.61 -11.79
N GLU A 117 0.66 4.93 -12.71
CA GLU A 117 1.46 5.55 -13.77
C GLU A 117 0.58 6.30 -14.77
N GLU A 118 -0.52 5.71 -15.23
CA GLU A 118 -1.52 6.36 -16.07
C GLU A 118 -2.05 7.66 -15.45
N LEU A 119 -2.14 7.70 -14.12
CA LEU A 119 -2.55 8.87 -13.33
C LEU A 119 -1.40 9.82 -12.98
N ASN A 120 -0.17 9.56 -13.46
CA ASN A 120 1.05 10.30 -13.11
C ASN A 120 1.32 10.36 -11.60
N SER A 121 0.88 9.36 -10.84
CA SER A 121 1.04 9.27 -9.38
C SER A 121 2.37 8.61 -9.01
N LYS A 122 3.48 9.23 -9.40
CA LYS A 122 4.85 8.70 -9.26
C LYS A 122 5.19 8.19 -7.84
N PRO A 123 4.88 8.90 -6.74
CA PRO A 123 5.24 8.40 -5.41
C PRO A 123 4.65 7.02 -5.12
N PHE A 124 3.42 6.79 -5.55
CA PHE A 124 2.68 5.57 -5.24
C PHE A 124 2.97 4.43 -6.22
N SER A 125 3.21 4.72 -7.50
CA SER A 125 3.69 3.68 -8.43
C SER A 125 5.09 3.21 -8.02
N THR A 126 5.96 4.12 -7.57
CA THR A 126 7.30 3.76 -7.05
C THR A 126 7.21 2.90 -5.77
N LEU A 127 6.24 3.16 -4.88
CA LEU A 127 5.96 2.27 -3.75
C LEU A 127 5.53 0.88 -4.21
N GLY A 128 4.76 0.80 -5.29
CA GLY A 128 4.43 -0.48 -5.94
C GLY A 128 5.68 -1.25 -6.39
N CYS A 129 6.63 -0.58 -7.03
CA CYS A 129 7.89 -1.19 -7.44
C CYS A 129 8.72 -1.68 -6.24
N LEU A 130 8.76 -0.91 -5.14
CA LEU A 130 9.39 -1.35 -3.91
C LEU A 130 8.74 -2.63 -3.36
N PHE A 131 7.41 -2.69 -3.30
CA PHE A 131 6.69 -3.84 -2.77
C PHE A 131 6.79 -5.07 -3.69
N LEU A 132 6.89 -4.85 -5.00
CA LEU A 132 7.19 -5.91 -5.96
C LEU A 132 8.60 -6.48 -5.72
N GLY A 133 9.58 -5.60 -5.49
CA GLY A 133 10.93 -6.01 -5.09
C GLY A 133 10.96 -6.81 -3.78
N GLU A 134 10.18 -6.41 -2.76
CA GLU A 134 10.00 -7.19 -1.52
C GLU A 134 9.44 -8.60 -1.83
N CYS A 135 8.42 -8.70 -2.69
CA CYS A 135 7.85 -9.99 -3.08
C CYS A 135 8.87 -10.90 -3.78
N TYR A 136 9.66 -10.36 -4.69
CA TYR A 136 10.72 -11.12 -5.36
C TYR A 136 11.84 -11.57 -4.40
N LEU A 137 12.16 -10.78 -3.37
CA LEU A 137 13.09 -11.21 -2.32
C LEU A 137 12.55 -12.42 -1.55
N GLU A 138 11.28 -12.39 -1.16
CA GLU A 138 10.63 -13.49 -0.43
C GLU A 138 10.55 -14.77 -1.27
N THR A 139 10.59 -14.65 -2.60
CA THR A 139 10.56 -15.78 -3.53
C THR A 139 11.95 -16.25 -3.99
N GLY A 140 13.01 -15.53 -3.64
CA GLY A 140 14.38 -15.83 -4.02
C GLY A 140 14.76 -15.40 -5.44
N GLU A 141 13.92 -14.60 -6.11
CA GLU A 141 14.16 -14.06 -7.45
C GLU A 141 15.03 -12.79 -7.38
N LYS A 142 16.29 -12.99 -6.97
CA LYS A 142 17.23 -11.91 -6.62
C LYS A 142 17.45 -10.89 -7.73
N GLU A 143 17.54 -11.33 -8.99
CA GLU A 143 17.76 -10.45 -10.13
C GLU A 143 16.59 -9.51 -10.34
N LYS A 144 15.35 -10.04 -10.33
CA LYS A 144 14.13 -9.23 -10.46
C LYS A 144 13.95 -8.29 -9.24
N ALA A 145 14.26 -8.78 -8.05
CA ALA A 145 14.22 -7.97 -6.83
C ALA A 145 15.17 -6.78 -6.96
N MET A 146 16.42 -7.02 -7.34
CA MET A 146 17.44 -5.98 -7.50
C MET A 146 17.06 -4.95 -8.57
N GLU A 147 16.49 -5.37 -9.69
CA GLU A 147 16.04 -4.47 -10.76
C GLU A 147 14.96 -3.51 -10.25
N ASN A 148 13.91 -4.03 -9.62
CA ASN A 148 12.79 -3.24 -9.09
C ASN A 148 13.24 -2.30 -7.96
N LEU A 149 14.07 -2.79 -7.04
CA LEU A 149 14.57 -2.00 -5.92
C LEU A 149 15.49 -0.86 -6.38
N LYS A 150 16.40 -1.08 -7.34
CA LYS A 150 17.24 -0.02 -7.92
C LYS A 150 16.41 1.06 -8.60
N GLY A 151 15.39 0.68 -9.37
CA GLY A 151 14.47 1.62 -9.99
C GLY A 151 13.75 2.46 -8.94
N ALA A 152 13.21 1.82 -7.91
CA ALA A 152 12.51 2.50 -6.81
C ALA A 152 13.44 3.45 -6.03
N GLU A 153 14.68 3.03 -5.72
CA GLU A 153 15.66 3.88 -5.02
C GLU A 153 15.95 5.19 -5.76
N VAL A 154 16.23 5.09 -7.06
CA VAL A 154 16.50 6.27 -7.91
C VAL A 154 15.30 7.22 -7.90
N MET A 155 14.08 6.69 -8.06
CA MET A 155 12.87 7.50 -8.06
C MET A 155 12.61 8.15 -6.70
N PHE A 156 12.78 7.44 -5.59
CA PHE A 156 12.64 8.00 -4.25
C PHE A 156 13.66 9.11 -3.99
N GLN A 157 14.90 8.93 -4.46
CA GLN A 157 15.94 9.96 -4.35
C GLN A 157 15.55 11.23 -5.13
N GLN A 158 15.05 11.09 -6.36
CA GLN A 158 14.61 12.23 -7.18
C GLN A 158 13.42 12.97 -6.55
N MET A 159 12.55 12.26 -5.83
CA MET A 159 11.39 12.84 -5.15
C MET A 159 11.68 13.35 -3.73
N GLY A 160 12.90 13.19 -3.21
CA GLY A 160 13.23 13.55 -1.82
C GLY A 160 12.56 12.67 -0.76
N MET A 161 12.14 11.46 -1.11
CA MET A 161 11.46 10.52 -0.21
C MET A 161 12.48 9.68 0.57
N GLU A 162 13.25 10.32 1.46
CA GLU A 162 14.41 9.72 2.15
C GLU A 162 14.07 8.46 2.93
N TYR A 163 12.96 8.44 3.67
CA TYR A 163 12.53 7.26 4.42
C TYR A 163 12.41 6.02 3.53
N TRP A 164 11.75 6.17 2.37
CA TRP A 164 11.53 5.07 1.45
C TRP A 164 12.79 4.67 0.69
N ARG A 165 13.63 5.64 0.33
CA ARG A 165 14.96 5.41 -0.25
C ARG A 165 15.82 4.56 0.69
N ASP A 166 15.90 4.94 1.97
CA ASP A 166 16.75 4.25 2.94
C ASP A 166 16.21 2.84 3.26
N ARG A 167 14.88 2.69 3.28
CA ARG A 167 14.27 1.36 3.37
C ARG A 167 14.61 0.49 2.17
N THR A 168 14.56 1.03 0.97
CA THR A 168 14.91 0.31 -0.27
C THR A 168 16.37 -0.13 -0.26
N ARG A 169 17.30 0.72 0.20
CA ARG A 169 18.72 0.37 0.34
C ARG A 169 18.94 -0.81 1.28
N LYS A 170 18.27 -0.80 2.43
CA LYS A 170 18.35 -1.92 3.38
C LYS A 170 17.89 -3.24 2.78
N LEU A 171 16.87 -3.22 1.93
CA LEU A 171 16.44 -4.43 1.23
C LEU A 171 17.47 -4.93 0.19
N MET A 172 18.11 -4.01 -0.54
CA MET A 172 19.17 -4.36 -1.48
C MET A 172 20.42 -4.97 -0.79
N GLU A 173 20.72 -4.55 0.45
CA GLU A 173 21.81 -5.12 1.25
C GLU A 173 21.55 -6.59 1.67
N MET A 174 20.32 -7.08 1.54
CA MET A 174 19.93 -8.46 1.88
C MET A 174 20.10 -9.44 0.71
N ILE A 175 20.40 -8.95 -0.51
CA ILE A 175 20.57 -9.74 -1.74
C ILE A 175 21.98 -10.26 -1.88
#